data_cdec98615b8c3c8bf5dab7622ffcc834
#
_entry.id   cdec98615b8c3c8bf5dab7622ffcc834
#
_cell.length_a   1.000
_cell.length_b   1.000
_cell.length_c   1.000
_cell.angle_alpha   90.00
_cell.angle_beta   90.00
_cell.angle_gamma   90.00
#
_symmetry.space_group_name_H-M   'P 1'
#
loop_
_entity.id
_entity.type
_entity.pdbx_description
1 polymer ?
#
loop_
_entity_poly.entity_id
_entity_poly.type
_entity_poly.pdbx_seq_one_letter_code
_entity_poly.pdbx_strand_id
1 'polypeptide(L)'
;GSSSDAVRIGALKGPTAMGMAQLLDEDGYDFTIAASPDEIVPMVVQDKLDIAAVPANLAATLYQKTDKDVSVLAVNTLGVLYLVENGDSVKSVEDLKGKTIYASGKGATPEYALNSVLKANGIDPEKDVTVEFKSEHAEVVSALVQDQTAVGLLPQPFVTTALMKNDKLKVALDLNKLWEDSMDDG
;
A
#
# COMPACT_ATOMS: atom_id res chain seq x y z
N GLY A 1 -18.63 -12.04 -27.53
CA GLY A 1 -18.00 -12.53 -26.36
C GLY A 1 -17.14 -11.42 -25.77
N SER A 2 -17.60 -10.74 -24.73
CA SER A 2 -16.77 -9.79 -24.02
C SER A 2 -15.74 -10.58 -23.22
N SER A 3 -14.49 -10.51 -23.62
CA SER A 3 -13.40 -10.84 -22.72
C SER A 3 -13.46 -9.81 -21.59
N SER A 4 -13.77 -10.28 -20.40
CA SER A 4 -13.59 -9.43 -19.21
C SER A 4 -12.12 -9.09 -19.13
N ASP A 5 -11.78 -7.82 -19.23
CA ASP A 5 -10.42 -7.31 -19.04
C ASP A 5 -10.04 -7.38 -17.54
N ALA A 6 -10.05 -8.59 -16.96
CA ALA A 6 -9.62 -8.79 -15.60
C ALA A 6 -8.12 -8.52 -15.49
N VAL A 7 -7.73 -7.71 -14.52
CA VAL A 7 -6.33 -7.44 -14.21
C VAL A 7 -5.73 -8.69 -13.56
N ARG A 8 -4.67 -9.24 -14.16
CA ARG A 8 -4.02 -10.48 -13.71
C ARG A 8 -2.88 -10.13 -12.77
N ILE A 9 -3.01 -10.54 -11.52
CA ILE A 9 -2.06 -10.22 -10.45
C ILE A 9 -1.44 -11.51 -9.92
N GLY A 10 -0.12 -11.55 -9.85
CA GLY A 10 0.63 -12.63 -9.21
C GLY A 10 1.44 -12.13 -8.03
N ALA A 11 1.51 -12.95 -6.99
CA ALA A 11 2.33 -12.67 -5.82
C ALA A 11 2.95 -13.95 -5.26
N LEU A 12 4.06 -13.82 -4.54
CA LEU A 12 4.66 -14.94 -3.82
C LEU A 12 3.87 -15.25 -2.56
N LYS A 13 3.75 -16.53 -2.23
CA LYS A 13 3.05 -17.02 -1.05
C LYS A 13 3.62 -16.38 0.22
N GLY A 14 2.73 -15.88 1.08
CA GLY A 14 3.08 -15.26 2.35
C GLY A 14 1.91 -14.45 2.89
N PRO A 15 2.04 -13.87 4.10
CA PRO A 15 0.97 -13.07 4.71
C PRO A 15 0.51 -11.89 3.83
N THR A 16 1.43 -11.24 3.15
CA THR A 16 1.14 -10.13 2.24
C THR A 16 0.27 -10.57 1.05
N ALA A 17 0.60 -11.71 0.43
CA ALA A 17 -0.18 -12.25 -0.68
C ALA A 17 -1.59 -12.64 -0.25
N MET A 18 -1.75 -13.20 0.94
CA MET A 18 -3.06 -13.55 1.48
C MET A 18 -3.92 -12.30 1.74
N GLY A 19 -3.34 -11.25 2.28
CA GLY A 19 -4.01 -9.97 2.47
C GLY A 19 -4.43 -9.32 1.15
N MET A 20 -3.60 -9.38 0.12
CA MET A 20 -3.94 -8.93 -1.22
C MET A 20 -5.09 -9.74 -1.83
N ALA A 21 -5.07 -11.06 -1.68
CA ALA A 21 -6.12 -11.92 -2.20
C ALA A 21 -7.49 -11.56 -1.59
N GLN A 22 -7.54 -11.31 -0.28
CA GLN A 22 -8.76 -10.88 0.39
C GLN A 22 -9.25 -9.52 -0.12
N LEU A 23 -8.32 -8.57 -0.31
CA LEU A 23 -8.65 -7.23 -0.78
C LEU A 23 -9.17 -7.24 -2.23
N LEU A 24 -8.67 -8.14 -3.06
CA LEU A 24 -8.97 -8.24 -4.48
C LEU A 24 -10.02 -9.31 -4.81
N ASP A 25 -10.66 -9.90 -3.81
CA ASP A 25 -11.75 -10.88 -3.98
C ASP A 25 -13.04 -10.18 -4.45
N GLU A 26 -12.91 -9.40 -5.51
CA GLU A 26 -14.01 -8.72 -6.18
C GLU A 26 -13.88 -8.92 -7.71
N ASP A 27 -14.96 -8.70 -8.42
CA ASP A 27 -14.99 -8.82 -9.88
C ASP A 27 -13.98 -7.87 -10.54
N GLY A 28 -13.23 -8.38 -11.51
CA GLY A 28 -12.26 -7.61 -12.28
C GLY A 28 -10.81 -7.91 -11.98
N TYR A 29 -10.51 -8.76 -11.00
CA TYR A 29 -9.15 -9.18 -10.68
C TYR A 29 -9.01 -10.71 -10.76
N ASP A 30 -7.92 -11.14 -11.39
CA ASP A 30 -7.51 -12.55 -11.42
C ASP A 30 -6.20 -12.69 -10.63
N PHE A 31 -6.28 -13.28 -9.44
CA PHE A 31 -5.18 -13.34 -8.50
C PHE A 31 -4.57 -14.73 -8.42
N THR A 32 -3.26 -14.82 -8.62
CA THR A 32 -2.49 -16.06 -8.54
C THR A 32 -1.41 -15.96 -7.47
N ILE A 33 -1.35 -16.95 -6.59
CA ILE A 33 -0.29 -17.06 -5.58
C ILE A 33 0.69 -18.13 -6.03
N ALA A 34 1.94 -17.74 -6.24
CA ALA A 34 3.04 -18.63 -6.57
C ALA A 34 3.77 -19.08 -5.30
N ALA A 35 4.11 -20.35 -5.22
CA ALA A 35 4.82 -20.89 -4.05
C ALA A 35 6.30 -20.47 -4.01
N SER A 36 6.90 -20.20 -5.17
CA SER A 36 8.32 -19.84 -5.29
C SER A 36 8.58 -18.86 -6.43
N PRO A 37 9.73 -18.17 -6.43
CA PRO A 37 10.14 -17.32 -7.53
C PRO A 37 10.22 -18.05 -8.89
N ASP A 38 10.55 -19.33 -8.86
CA ASP A 38 10.66 -20.15 -10.07
C ASP A 38 9.32 -20.36 -10.78
N GLU A 39 8.23 -20.17 -10.07
CA GLU A 39 6.88 -20.22 -10.65
C GLU A 39 6.43 -18.85 -11.19
N ILE A 40 6.76 -17.77 -10.48
CA ILE A 40 6.28 -16.43 -10.85
C ILE A 40 7.07 -15.84 -12.03
N VAL A 41 8.37 -16.10 -12.12
CA VAL A 41 9.23 -15.57 -13.19
C VAL A 41 8.75 -15.98 -14.58
N PRO A 42 8.46 -17.27 -14.87
CA PRO A 42 7.92 -17.66 -16.16
C PRO A 42 6.58 -17.02 -16.50
N MET A 43 5.71 -16.80 -15.50
CA MET A 43 4.42 -16.15 -15.71
C MET A 43 4.58 -14.69 -16.15
N VAL A 44 5.55 -13.99 -15.60
CA VAL A 44 5.88 -12.60 -15.97
C VAL A 44 6.47 -12.57 -17.38
N VAL A 45 7.43 -13.43 -17.67
CA VAL A 45 8.11 -13.49 -18.98
C VAL A 45 7.15 -13.90 -20.12
N GLN A 46 6.16 -14.75 -19.82
CA GLN A 46 5.16 -15.22 -20.79
C GLN A 46 3.95 -14.29 -20.94
N ASP A 47 4.00 -13.12 -20.32
CA ASP A 47 2.90 -12.13 -20.36
C ASP A 47 1.56 -12.70 -19.83
N LYS A 48 1.64 -13.49 -18.78
CA LYS A 48 0.47 -14.06 -18.09
C LYS A 48 -0.02 -13.22 -16.93
N LEU A 49 0.75 -12.19 -16.54
CA LEU A 49 0.43 -11.29 -15.44
C LEU A 49 0.52 -9.84 -15.91
N ASP A 50 -0.38 -9.02 -15.40
CA ASP A 50 -0.35 -7.57 -15.59
C ASP A 50 0.43 -6.90 -14.46
N ILE A 51 0.38 -7.47 -13.25
CA ILE A 51 1.10 -7.00 -12.07
C ILE A 51 1.74 -8.18 -11.35
N ALA A 52 3.00 -8.04 -10.97
CA ALA A 52 3.71 -9.00 -10.13
C ALA A 52 4.19 -8.32 -8.84
N ALA A 53 3.73 -8.82 -7.69
CA ALA A 53 4.17 -8.37 -6.37
C ALA A 53 5.23 -9.35 -5.83
N VAL A 54 6.48 -8.88 -5.78
CA VAL A 54 7.64 -9.72 -5.44
C VAL A 54 8.58 -8.98 -4.48
N PRO A 55 9.42 -9.71 -3.71
CA PRO A 55 10.44 -9.06 -2.89
C PRO A 55 11.36 -8.13 -3.71
N ALA A 56 11.83 -7.06 -3.10
CA ALA A 56 12.61 -6.02 -3.76
C ALA A 56 13.86 -6.55 -4.49
N ASN A 57 14.53 -7.55 -3.90
CA ASN A 57 15.70 -8.19 -4.53
C ASN A 57 15.36 -8.94 -5.82
N LEU A 58 14.15 -9.46 -5.94
CA LEU A 58 13.69 -10.14 -7.15
C LEU A 58 13.10 -9.16 -8.17
N ALA A 59 12.51 -8.06 -7.70
CA ALA A 59 11.89 -7.05 -8.55
C ALA A 59 12.90 -6.47 -9.56
N ALA A 60 14.10 -6.14 -9.12
CA ALA A 60 15.15 -5.61 -9.99
C ALA A 60 15.53 -6.59 -11.10
N THR A 61 15.62 -7.87 -10.79
CA THR A 61 15.93 -8.93 -11.77
C THR A 61 14.80 -9.11 -12.78
N LEU A 62 13.56 -9.09 -12.31
CA LEU A 62 12.39 -9.20 -13.18
C LEU A 62 12.24 -8.00 -14.10
N TYR A 63 12.46 -6.79 -13.59
CA TYR A 63 12.36 -5.56 -14.37
C TYR A 63 13.32 -5.54 -15.57
N GLN A 64 14.51 -6.14 -15.43
CA GLN A 64 15.48 -6.25 -16.51
C GLN A 64 15.08 -7.29 -17.57
N LYS A 65 14.27 -8.28 -17.20
CA LYS A 65 13.91 -9.40 -18.08
C LYS A 65 12.58 -9.23 -18.79
N THR A 66 11.79 -8.23 -18.41
CA THR A 66 10.47 -8.01 -18.97
C THR A 66 10.44 -6.82 -19.92
N ASP A 67 9.81 -7.02 -21.06
CA ASP A 67 9.47 -5.93 -21.98
C ASP A 67 8.23 -5.22 -21.40
N LYS A 68 8.45 -4.11 -20.80
CA LYS A 68 7.59 -2.97 -20.42
C LYS A 68 6.08 -3.10 -20.14
N ASP A 69 5.43 -4.24 -20.40
CA ASP A 69 3.97 -4.39 -20.29
C ASP A 69 3.50 -4.95 -18.94
N VAL A 70 4.42 -5.36 -18.07
CA VAL A 70 4.12 -5.87 -16.72
C VAL A 70 4.65 -4.91 -15.68
N SER A 71 3.77 -4.47 -14.79
CA SER A 71 4.16 -3.67 -13.63
C SER A 71 4.71 -4.59 -12.53
N VAL A 72 6.00 -4.48 -12.25
CA VAL A 72 6.63 -5.20 -11.15
C VAL A 72 6.63 -4.33 -9.91
N LEU A 73 5.98 -4.81 -8.85
CA LEU A 73 5.93 -4.14 -7.56
C LEU A 73 6.96 -4.73 -6.62
N ALA A 74 7.92 -3.91 -6.19
CA ALA A 74 8.86 -4.28 -5.15
C ALA A 74 8.17 -4.22 -3.79
N VAL A 75 8.00 -5.37 -3.14
CA VAL A 75 7.48 -5.46 -1.79
C VAL A 75 8.64 -5.48 -0.81
N ASN A 76 8.80 -4.41 -0.04
CA ASN A 76 9.78 -4.36 1.02
C ASN A 76 9.14 -4.90 2.31
N THR A 77 9.67 -6.02 2.83
CA THR A 77 9.18 -6.65 4.05
C THR A 77 9.43 -5.80 5.32
N LEU A 78 10.29 -4.79 5.23
CA LEU A 78 10.53 -3.82 6.30
C LEU A 78 9.57 -2.62 6.27
N GLY A 79 8.62 -2.64 5.35
CA GLY A 79 7.43 -1.81 5.41
C GLY A 79 7.63 -0.31 5.19
N VAL A 80 7.84 0.10 3.94
CA VAL A 80 7.59 1.50 3.60
C VAL A 80 6.10 1.77 3.76
N LEU A 81 5.76 2.72 4.63
CA LEU A 81 4.38 3.12 4.92
C LEU A 81 4.05 4.41 4.19
N TYR A 82 2.84 4.46 3.65
CA TYR A 82 2.33 5.62 2.95
C TYR A 82 1.03 6.11 3.57
N LEU A 83 0.84 7.42 3.57
CA LEU A 83 -0.44 8.03 3.88
C LEU A 83 -1.19 8.26 2.57
N VAL A 84 -2.31 7.60 2.42
CA VAL A 84 -3.18 7.64 1.24
C VAL A 84 -4.44 8.39 1.60
N GLU A 85 -4.84 9.34 0.77
CA GLU A 85 -6.08 10.08 0.97
C GLU A 85 -7.11 9.84 -0.14
N ASN A 86 -8.36 10.07 0.20
CA ASN A 86 -9.46 10.12 -0.75
C ASN A 86 -9.71 11.59 -1.10
N GLY A 87 -9.04 12.06 -2.15
CA GLY A 87 -9.09 13.46 -2.56
C GLY A 87 -7.70 14.07 -2.73
N ASP A 88 -7.56 15.38 -2.52
CA ASP A 88 -6.34 16.15 -2.75
C ASP A 88 -6.16 17.28 -1.73
N SER A 89 -6.40 16.99 -0.45
CA SER A 89 -6.35 17.98 0.62
C SER A 89 -5.06 17.96 1.45
N VAL A 90 -4.33 16.83 1.44
CA VAL A 90 -3.12 16.64 2.25
C VAL A 90 -1.89 16.88 1.37
N LYS A 91 -1.21 17.99 1.60
CA LYS A 91 0.04 18.37 0.91
C LYS A 91 1.26 18.27 1.81
N SER A 92 1.05 18.36 3.13
CA SER A 92 2.08 18.27 4.15
C SER A 92 1.54 17.59 5.39
N VAL A 93 2.42 17.26 6.34
CA VAL A 93 2.03 16.64 7.62
C VAL A 93 1.05 17.51 8.39
N GLU A 94 1.21 18.83 8.33
CA GLU A 94 0.34 19.78 9.01
C GLU A 94 -1.12 19.70 8.57
N ASP A 95 -1.37 19.32 7.34
CA ASP A 95 -2.72 19.15 6.78
C ASP A 95 -3.46 17.94 7.37
N LEU A 96 -2.76 17.09 8.14
CA LEU A 96 -3.38 15.96 8.85
C LEU A 96 -4.16 16.41 10.09
N LYS A 97 -3.93 17.60 10.61
CA LYS A 97 -4.66 18.11 11.77
C LYS A 97 -6.15 18.14 11.53
N GLY A 98 -6.93 17.60 12.47
CA GLY A 98 -8.38 17.51 12.40
C GLY A 98 -8.90 16.37 11.54
N LYS A 99 -8.02 15.54 10.97
CA LYS A 99 -8.41 14.41 10.14
C LYS A 99 -8.46 13.11 10.92
N THR A 100 -9.22 12.14 10.39
CA THR A 100 -9.21 10.77 10.85
C THR A 100 -8.19 9.97 10.03
N ILE A 101 -7.29 9.29 10.72
CA ILE A 101 -6.28 8.41 10.11
C ILE A 101 -6.64 6.97 10.46
N TYR A 102 -6.95 6.19 9.44
CA TYR A 102 -7.17 4.76 9.59
C TYR A 102 -5.83 4.02 9.45
N ALA A 103 -5.55 3.13 10.38
CA ALA A 103 -4.32 2.36 10.42
C ALA A 103 -4.59 0.92 10.88
N SER A 104 -3.66 0.02 10.65
CA SER A 104 -3.64 -1.28 11.29
C SER A 104 -2.32 -1.45 12.06
N GLY A 105 -2.23 -2.49 12.89
CA GLY A 105 -1.01 -2.74 13.65
C GLY A 105 -0.89 -1.92 14.92
N LYS A 106 -1.98 -1.78 15.67
CA LYS A 106 -1.95 -1.17 17.01
C LYS A 106 -0.94 -1.89 17.91
N GLY A 107 -0.07 -1.12 18.56
CA GLY A 107 1.00 -1.66 19.39
C GLY A 107 2.22 -2.17 18.62
N ALA A 108 2.27 -1.96 17.31
CA ALA A 108 3.35 -2.39 16.44
C ALA A 108 4.06 -1.19 15.77
N THR A 109 5.06 -1.49 14.95
CA THR A 109 5.90 -0.49 14.27
C THR A 109 5.11 0.61 13.55
N PRO A 110 4.02 0.34 12.82
CA PRO A 110 3.25 1.39 12.15
C PRO A 110 2.73 2.48 13.08
N GLU A 111 2.23 2.09 14.26
CA GLU A 111 1.75 3.05 15.25
C GLU A 111 2.87 3.96 15.76
N TYR A 112 4.02 3.37 16.12
CA TYR A 112 5.18 4.12 16.60
C TYR A 112 5.72 5.08 15.53
N ALA A 113 5.84 4.62 14.30
CA ALA A 113 6.33 5.45 13.19
C ALA A 113 5.40 6.64 12.93
N LEU A 114 4.10 6.41 12.89
CA LEU A 114 3.11 7.47 12.70
C LEU A 114 3.15 8.49 13.85
N ASN A 115 3.13 8.02 15.08
CA ASN A 115 3.16 8.89 16.26
C ASN A 115 4.43 9.73 16.31
N SER A 116 5.57 9.16 15.97
CA SER A 116 6.85 9.87 15.96
C SER A 116 6.88 10.97 14.90
N VAL A 117 6.40 10.69 13.70
CA VAL A 117 6.33 11.70 12.63
C VAL A 117 5.36 12.83 13.01
N LEU A 118 4.20 12.51 13.58
CA LEU A 118 3.23 13.51 14.03
C LEU A 118 3.83 14.40 15.10
N LYS A 119 4.45 13.83 16.13
CA LYS A 119 5.08 14.58 17.22
C LYS A 119 6.25 15.46 16.75
N ALA A 120 7.07 14.95 15.82
CA ALA A 120 8.17 15.72 15.24
C ALA A 120 7.69 16.97 14.49
N ASN A 121 6.46 16.97 14.01
CA ASN A 121 5.82 18.09 13.32
C ASN A 121 4.86 18.90 14.21
N GLY A 122 4.96 18.73 15.53
CA GLY A 122 4.14 19.48 16.48
C GLY A 122 2.66 19.07 16.54
N ILE A 123 2.34 17.88 16.05
CA ILE A 123 0.98 17.34 16.04
C ILE A 123 0.84 16.31 17.17
N ASP A 124 -0.14 16.51 18.04
CA ASP A 124 -0.47 15.54 19.09
C ASP A 124 -1.34 14.42 18.51
N PRO A 125 -0.85 13.17 18.49
CA PRO A 125 -1.61 12.06 17.90
C PRO A 125 -2.90 11.71 18.68
N GLU A 126 -3.05 12.20 19.89
CA GLU A 126 -4.25 11.95 20.71
C GLU A 126 -5.28 13.09 20.64
N LYS A 127 -4.85 14.32 20.30
CA LYS A 127 -5.68 15.53 20.35
C LYS A 127 -5.92 16.16 18.98
N ASP A 128 -4.86 16.24 18.16
CA ASP A 128 -4.90 16.98 16.90
C ASP A 128 -5.41 16.14 15.73
N VAL A 129 -5.36 14.82 15.86
CA VAL A 129 -5.86 13.85 14.88
C VAL A 129 -6.64 12.78 15.61
N THR A 130 -7.50 12.05 14.86
CA THR A 130 -8.15 10.84 15.33
C THR A 130 -7.51 9.65 14.62
N VAL A 131 -6.82 8.80 15.36
CA VAL A 131 -6.25 7.57 14.79
C VAL A 131 -7.16 6.41 15.16
N GLU A 132 -7.72 5.76 14.15
CA GLU A 132 -8.62 4.62 14.31
C GLU A 132 -7.94 3.37 13.76
N PHE A 133 -7.78 2.35 14.62
CA PHE A 133 -7.13 1.11 14.26
C PHE A 133 -8.12 0.07 13.77
N LYS A 134 -7.80 -0.52 12.63
CA LYS A 134 -8.50 -1.68 12.06
C LYS A 134 -7.67 -2.94 12.27
N SER A 135 -8.29 -4.09 12.18
CA SER A 135 -7.61 -5.38 12.37
C SER A 135 -6.63 -5.69 11.24
N GLU A 136 -6.96 -5.27 10.02
CA GLU A 136 -6.20 -5.60 8.81
C GLU A 136 -6.11 -4.42 7.85
N HIS A 137 -5.10 -4.44 6.97
CA HIS A 137 -4.92 -3.40 5.94
C HIS A 137 -6.11 -3.32 4.97
N ALA A 138 -6.74 -4.45 4.65
CA ALA A 138 -7.93 -4.47 3.80
C ALA A 138 -9.09 -3.66 4.39
N GLU A 139 -9.27 -3.70 5.70
CA GLU A 139 -10.29 -2.91 6.39
C GLU A 139 -9.97 -1.40 6.35
N VAL A 140 -8.68 -1.05 6.43
CA VAL A 140 -8.23 0.34 6.26
C VAL A 140 -8.61 0.86 4.87
N VAL A 141 -8.38 0.09 3.83
CA VAL A 141 -8.76 0.46 2.46
C VAL A 141 -10.27 0.64 2.34
N SER A 142 -11.06 -0.28 2.90
CA SER A 142 -12.52 -0.18 2.87
C SER A 142 -13.04 1.07 3.58
N ALA A 143 -12.48 1.39 4.74
CA ALA A 143 -12.84 2.60 5.48
C ALA A 143 -12.47 3.87 4.71
N LEU A 144 -11.30 3.89 4.07
CA LEU A 144 -10.81 5.01 3.29
C LEU A 144 -11.69 5.30 2.05
N VAL A 145 -12.15 4.25 1.39
CA VAL A 145 -13.06 4.38 0.23
C VAL A 145 -14.40 4.95 0.65
N GLN A 146 -14.89 4.61 1.83
CA GLN A 146 -16.19 5.08 2.33
C GLN A 146 -16.15 6.49 2.94
N ASP A 147 -15.01 6.92 3.46
CA ASP A 147 -14.85 8.22 4.10
C ASP A 147 -13.95 9.14 3.26
N GLN A 148 -14.59 10.09 2.55
CA GLN A 148 -13.91 11.03 1.66
C GLN A 148 -13.03 12.05 2.38
N THR A 149 -13.09 12.13 3.71
CA THR A 149 -12.31 13.07 4.51
C THR A 149 -11.15 12.40 5.24
N ALA A 150 -11.03 11.09 5.13
CA ALA A 150 -10.06 10.29 5.88
C ALA A 150 -8.75 10.10 5.12
N VAL A 151 -7.74 9.72 5.90
CA VAL A 151 -6.41 9.31 5.44
C VAL A 151 -6.16 7.90 5.93
N GLY A 152 -5.57 7.05 5.10
CA GLY A 152 -5.21 5.68 5.46
C GLY A 152 -3.70 5.48 5.49
N LEU A 153 -3.21 4.81 6.52
CA LEU A 153 -1.80 4.41 6.63
C LEU A 153 -1.66 2.98 6.10
N LEU A 154 -0.98 2.84 4.97
CA LEU A 154 -0.89 1.57 4.26
C LEU A 154 0.54 1.29 3.79
N PRO A 155 1.00 0.02 3.90
CA PRO A 155 2.21 -0.44 3.23
C PRO A 155 1.93 -0.83 1.79
N GLN A 156 2.99 -1.01 0.99
CA GLN A 156 2.87 -1.74 -0.27
C GLN A 156 2.72 -3.24 0.02
N PRO A 157 1.97 -3.96 -0.79
CA PRO A 157 1.30 -3.57 -2.03
C PRO A 157 -0.12 -3.01 -1.87
N PHE A 158 -0.60 -2.85 -0.66
CA PHE A 158 -1.97 -2.38 -0.39
C PHE A 158 -2.25 -0.99 -0.97
N VAL A 159 -1.24 -0.12 -0.97
CA VAL A 159 -1.35 1.21 -1.60
C VAL A 159 -1.71 1.08 -3.07
N THR A 160 -0.95 0.31 -3.84
CA THR A 160 -1.22 0.12 -5.27
C THR A 160 -2.60 -0.49 -5.51
N THR A 161 -2.97 -1.48 -4.71
CA THR A 161 -4.28 -2.12 -4.79
C THR A 161 -5.41 -1.13 -4.51
N ALA A 162 -5.25 -0.28 -3.50
CA ALA A 162 -6.23 0.74 -3.16
C ALA A 162 -6.41 1.74 -4.31
N LEU A 163 -5.31 2.21 -4.91
CA LEU A 163 -5.34 3.13 -6.03
C LEU A 163 -6.01 2.53 -7.28
N MET A 164 -5.85 1.22 -7.48
CA MET A 164 -6.51 0.50 -8.57
C MET A 164 -8.03 0.38 -8.36
N LYS A 165 -8.48 0.23 -7.12
CA LYS A 165 -9.90 0.12 -6.78
C LYS A 165 -10.65 1.45 -6.89
N ASN A 166 -9.98 2.55 -6.64
CA ASN A 166 -10.60 3.86 -6.63
C ASN A 166 -9.61 4.93 -7.13
N ASP A 167 -9.89 5.50 -8.27
CA ASP A 167 -9.08 6.53 -8.92
C ASP A 167 -9.05 7.88 -8.18
N LYS A 168 -9.93 8.07 -7.20
CA LYS A 168 -9.94 9.24 -6.32
C LYS A 168 -8.91 9.16 -5.20
N LEU A 169 -8.41 7.95 -4.90
CA LEU A 169 -7.36 7.76 -3.92
C LEU A 169 -6.02 8.15 -4.49
N LYS A 170 -5.17 8.75 -3.65
CA LYS A 170 -3.80 9.06 -4.03
C LYS A 170 -2.87 9.00 -2.84
N VAL A 171 -1.61 8.73 -3.11
CA VAL A 171 -0.55 8.81 -2.11
C VAL A 171 -0.30 10.28 -1.77
N ALA A 172 -0.60 10.65 -0.54
CA ALA A 172 -0.37 12.02 -0.06
C ALA A 172 1.04 12.20 0.46
N LEU A 173 1.52 11.27 1.30
CA LEU A 173 2.79 11.37 1.98
C LEU A 173 3.47 10.01 2.09
N ASP A 174 4.80 10.01 2.04
CA ASP A 174 5.67 8.86 2.34
C ASP A 174 6.15 8.98 3.78
N LEU A 175 5.69 8.09 4.65
CA LEU A 175 6.01 8.14 6.08
C LEU A 175 7.50 7.92 6.35
N ASN A 176 8.17 7.07 5.58
CA ASN A 176 9.60 6.83 5.74
C ASN A 176 10.42 8.06 5.41
N LYS A 177 10.06 8.77 4.35
CA LYS A 177 10.72 10.02 3.97
C LYS A 177 10.53 11.09 5.04
N LEU A 178 9.34 11.20 5.60
CA LEU A 178 9.05 12.11 6.71
C LEU A 178 9.82 11.75 7.97
N TRP A 179 9.97 10.46 8.25
CA TRP A 179 10.77 9.95 9.35
C TRP A 179 12.26 10.32 9.19
N GLU A 180 12.83 10.08 8.01
CA GLU A 180 14.22 10.44 7.70
C GLU A 180 14.46 11.95 7.82
N ASP A 181 13.57 12.76 7.26
CA ASP A 181 13.64 14.23 7.36
C ASP A 181 13.61 14.72 8.81
N SER A 182 12.81 14.08 9.67
CA SER A 182 12.71 14.42 11.08
C SER A 182 13.96 14.03 11.90
N MET A 183 14.71 13.03 11.45
CA MET A 183 15.95 12.58 12.09
C MET A 183 17.16 13.45 11.71
N ASP A 184 17.16 14.05 10.51
CA ASP A 184 18.24 14.90 10.02
C ASP A 184 18.25 16.30 10.66
N ASP A 185 17.13 16.73 11.27
CA ASP A 185 16.98 18.03 11.94
C ASP A 185 17.37 17.97 13.44
N GLY A 186 17.97 16.87 13.91
CA GLY A 186 18.35 16.66 15.31
C GLY A 186 19.84 16.77 15.59
#